data_24e8f7907aa505009aa6bc2bd5f90e23
#
_entry.id   24e8f7907aa505009aa6bc2bd5f90e23
#
_cell.length_a   1.000
_cell.length_b   1.000
_cell.length_c   1.000
_cell.angle_alpha   90.00
_cell.angle_beta   90.00
_cell.angle_gamma   90.00
#
_symmetry.space_group_name_H-M   'P 1'
#
loop_
_entity.id
_entity.type
_entity.pdbx_description
1 polymer ?
#
loop_
_entity_poly.entity_id
_entity_poly.type
_entity_poly.pdbx_seq_one_letter_code
_entity_poly.pdbx_strand_id
1 'polypeptide(L)'
;MFGFGNSKKTANREYKADKEKKFVSELSYNVRNPLNTICGLTEITRKNIINGCDKETLLSYVDILGDAATELQQTIDHFFECFESGNYSMIQKDPEENLDSSILNNLRIMLVEDSSVSQLIAKEMLESKGAIVTMCDDGKEAVELFEKSITGTYDVILMDINMPGMDGYEATDAIRSGEHPQAKKVPIIAMTAEALPDDIQMALKVGMNAHISKPINVEKIVSAIKRVL
;
A
#
# COMPACT_ATOMS: atom_id res chain seq x y z
N MET A 1 -53.24 -26.30 -5.84
CA MET A 1 -52.09 -25.86 -6.64
C MET A 1 -51.71 -24.43 -6.25
N PHE A 2 -51.22 -24.24 -5.02
CA PHE A 2 -50.80 -22.94 -4.52
C PHE A 2 -49.64 -23.18 -3.52
N GLY A 3 -48.41 -22.76 -3.81
CA GLY A 3 -47.36 -22.87 -2.81
C GLY A 3 -45.93 -22.55 -3.28
N PHE A 4 -45.65 -22.41 -4.58
CA PHE A 4 -44.26 -22.24 -5.06
C PHE A 4 -43.81 -20.79 -5.33
N GLY A 5 -44.69 -19.80 -5.24
CA GLY A 5 -44.36 -18.39 -5.57
C GLY A 5 -43.76 -17.59 -4.42
N ASN A 6 -44.04 -17.94 -3.18
CA ASN A 6 -43.63 -17.15 -2.00
C ASN A 6 -42.20 -17.46 -1.54
N SER A 7 -41.77 -18.71 -1.69
CA SER A 7 -40.41 -19.15 -1.28
C SER A 7 -39.28 -18.50 -2.10
N LYS A 8 -39.46 -18.28 -3.41
CA LYS A 8 -38.51 -17.61 -4.27
C LYS A 8 -38.37 -16.09 -4.01
N LYS A 9 -39.48 -15.44 -3.62
CA LYS A 9 -39.48 -14.00 -3.27
C LYS A 9 -38.81 -13.73 -1.93
N THR A 10 -38.96 -14.60 -0.94
CA THR A 10 -38.27 -14.49 0.36
C THR A 10 -36.80 -14.76 0.21
N ALA A 11 -36.37 -15.82 -0.46
CA ALA A 11 -34.96 -16.12 -0.71
C ALA A 11 -34.24 -14.99 -1.46
N ASN A 12 -34.92 -14.35 -2.43
CA ASN A 12 -34.32 -13.23 -3.18
C ASN A 12 -34.19 -11.94 -2.35
N ARG A 13 -35.11 -11.73 -1.38
CA ARG A 13 -35.04 -10.62 -0.42
C ARG A 13 -33.93 -10.83 0.62
N GLU A 14 -33.79 -12.02 1.15
CA GLU A 14 -32.70 -12.38 2.08
C GLU A 14 -31.35 -12.29 1.42
N TYR A 15 -31.19 -12.79 0.20
CA TYR A 15 -29.95 -12.67 -0.58
C TYR A 15 -29.54 -11.20 -0.86
N LYS A 16 -30.53 -10.33 -1.17
CA LYS A 16 -30.28 -8.91 -1.38
C LYS A 16 -29.86 -8.20 -0.08
N ALA A 17 -30.54 -8.50 1.03
CA ALA A 17 -30.24 -7.93 2.34
C ALA A 17 -28.84 -8.34 2.85
N ASP A 18 -28.40 -9.57 2.55
CA ASP A 18 -27.09 -10.06 2.93
C ASP A 18 -25.97 -9.37 2.13
N LYS A 19 -26.18 -9.16 0.83
CA LYS A 19 -25.28 -8.36 -0.01
C LYS A 19 -25.17 -6.90 0.46
N GLU A 20 -26.29 -6.28 0.81
CA GLU A 20 -26.29 -4.91 1.32
C GLU A 20 -25.54 -4.80 2.65
N LYS A 21 -25.69 -5.76 3.57
CA LYS A 21 -24.93 -5.79 4.83
C LYS A 21 -23.44 -5.96 4.60
N LYS A 22 -23.06 -6.88 3.72
CA LYS A 22 -21.65 -7.10 3.38
C LYS A 22 -21.04 -5.84 2.76
N PHE A 23 -21.73 -5.21 1.82
CA PHE A 23 -21.34 -3.96 1.19
C PHE A 23 -21.10 -2.82 2.21
N VAL A 24 -22.02 -2.62 3.16
CA VAL A 24 -21.87 -1.61 4.22
C VAL A 24 -20.69 -1.93 5.15
N SER A 25 -20.44 -3.20 5.44
CA SER A 25 -19.31 -3.62 6.26
C SER A 25 -17.99 -3.35 5.58
N GLU A 26 -17.86 -3.67 4.29
CA GLU A 26 -16.67 -3.41 3.46
C GLU A 26 -16.43 -1.90 3.30
N LEU A 27 -17.48 -1.11 3.07
CA LEU A 27 -17.39 0.34 3.03
C LEU A 27 -16.86 0.90 4.36
N SER A 28 -17.43 0.44 5.50
CA SER A 28 -16.98 0.90 6.81
C SER A 28 -15.50 0.63 7.06
N TYR A 29 -14.99 -0.50 6.58
CA TYR A 29 -13.57 -0.84 6.67
C TYR A 29 -12.71 0.07 5.78
N ASN A 30 -13.10 0.22 4.50
CA ASN A 30 -12.32 0.98 3.52
C ASN A 30 -12.32 2.50 3.79
N VAL A 31 -13.35 3.02 4.44
CA VAL A 31 -13.42 4.43 4.89
C VAL A 31 -12.60 4.65 6.17
N ARG A 32 -12.62 3.69 7.09
CA ARG A 32 -11.96 3.84 8.39
C ARG A 32 -10.45 3.94 8.30
N ASN A 33 -9.83 3.17 7.42
CA ASN A 33 -8.37 3.15 7.27
C ASN A 33 -7.80 4.51 6.84
N PRO A 34 -8.18 5.10 5.69
CA PRO A 34 -7.66 6.41 5.31
C PRO A 34 -8.06 7.50 6.30
N LEU A 35 -9.24 7.41 6.92
CA LEU A 35 -9.66 8.36 7.95
C LEU A 35 -8.76 8.32 9.19
N ASN A 36 -8.39 7.14 9.66
CA ASN A 36 -7.46 6.98 10.79
C ASN A 36 -6.09 7.55 10.45
N THR A 37 -5.59 7.31 9.23
CA THR A 37 -4.32 7.89 8.73
C THR A 37 -4.39 9.41 8.74
N ILE A 38 -5.46 10.02 8.21
CA ILE A 38 -5.65 11.48 8.20
C ILE A 38 -5.66 12.03 9.64
N CYS A 39 -6.46 11.45 10.53
CA CYS A 39 -6.59 11.93 11.91
C CYS A 39 -5.25 11.82 12.67
N GLY A 40 -4.59 10.67 12.59
CA GLY A 40 -3.35 10.43 13.30
C GLY A 40 -2.20 11.29 12.79
N LEU A 41 -2.00 11.38 11.47
CA LEU A 41 -0.96 12.25 10.90
C LEU A 41 -1.21 13.73 11.15
N THR A 42 -2.46 14.17 11.19
CA THR A 42 -2.78 15.56 11.54
C THR A 42 -2.28 15.91 12.95
N GLU A 43 -2.47 15.02 13.94
CA GLU A 43 -1.96 15.22 15.29
C GLU A 43 -0.43 15.22 15.35
N ILE A 44 0.21 14.27 14.65
CA ILE A 44 1.67 14.16 14.58
C ILE A 44 2.27 15.41 13.92
N THR A 45 1.74 15.82 12.77
CA THR A 45 2.17 17.03 12.05
C THR A 45 2.08 18.25 12.96
N ARG A 46 0.97 18.41 13.69
CA ARG A 46 0.78 19.50 14.65
C ARG A 46 1.84 19.49 15.74
N LYS A 47 2.14 18.32 16.35
CA LYS A 47 3.19 18.19 17.38
C LYS A 47 4.56 18.53 16.83
N ASN A 48 4.88 18.06 15.62
CA ASN A 48 6.16 18.28 15.00
C ASN A 48 6.40 19.72 14.56
N ILE A 49 5.36 20.43 14.09
CA ILE A 49 5.44 21.88 13.85
C ILE A 49 5.79 22.62 15.15
N ILE A 50 5.14 22.29 16.27
CA ILE A 50 5.41 22.92 17.56
C ILE A 50 6.83 22.64 18.05
N ASN A 51 7.37 21.45 17.75
CA ASN A 51 8.70 21.01 18.17
C ASN A 51 9.83 21.43 17.22
N GLY A 52 9.54 22.17 16.14
CA GLY A 52 10.54 22.68 15.21
C GLY A 52 11.08 21.63 14.24
N CYS A 53 10.20 20.73 13.75
CA CYS A 53 10.55 19.74 12.74
C CYS A 53 11.05 20.41 11.43
N ASP A 54 11.95 19.73 10.72
CA ASP A 54 12.43 20.19 9.42
C ASP A 54 11.34 20.18 8.35
N LYS A 55 11.57 20.98 7.30
CA LYS A 55 10.60 21.19 6.23
C LYS A 55 10.34 19.92 5.42
N GLU A 56 11.34 19.09 5.22
CA GLU A 56 11.27 17.89 4.39
C GLU A 56 10.37 16.83 5.03
N THR A 57 10.53 16.62 6.33
CA THR A 57 9.63 15.77 7.13
C THR A 57 8.20 16.29 7.11
N LEU A 58 7.98 17.60 7.21
CA LEU A 58 6.62 18.18 7.15
C LEU A 58 5.98 17.99 5.76
N LEU A 59 6.75 18.13 4.69
CA LEU A 59 6.24 17.88 3.33
C LEU A 59 5.82 16.42 3.16
N SER A 60 6.64 15.46 3.65
CA SER A 60 6.28 14.03 3.62
C SER A 60 4.96 13.75 4.33
N TYR A 61 4.69 14.38 5.46
CA TYR A 61 3.40 14.21 6.15
C TYR A 61 2.23 14.78 5.34
N VAL A 62 2.43 15.94 4.69
CA VAL A 62 1.41 16.55 3.83
C VAL A 62 1.09 15.67 2.63
N ASP A 63 2.10 15.06 2.02
CA ASP A 63 1.92 14.15 0.90
C ASP A 63 1.10 12.92 1.31
N ILE A 64 1.45 12.28 2.44
CA ILE A 64 0.70 11.13 2.97
C ILE A 64 -0.74 11.50 3.32
N LEU A 65 -0.98 12.70 3.88
CA LEU A 65 -2.34 13.21 4.15
C LEU A 65 -3.13 13.38 2.85
N GLY A 66 -2.48 13.91 1.80
CA GLY A 66 -3.08 14.07 0.47
C GLY A 66 -3.51 12.74 -0.14
N ASP A 67 -2.68 11.71 0.00
CA ASP A 67 -3.00 10.37 -0.48
C ASP A 67 -4.17 9.73 0.25
N ALA A 68 -4.14 9.77 1.58
CA ALA A 68 -5.23 9.23 2.39
C ALA A 68 -6.56 9.95 2.10
N ALA A 69 -6.51 11.26 1.86
CA ALA A 69 -7.69 12.02 1.43
C ALA A 69 -8.20 11.59 0.05
N THR A 70 -7.28 11.35 -0.89
CA THR A 70 -7.62 10.89 -2.24
C THR A 70 -8.21 9.48 -2.22
N GLU A 71 -7.63 8.56 -1.43
CA GLU A 71 -8.15 7.20 -1.23
C GLU A 71 -9.56 7.22 -0.62
N LEU A 72 -9.78 8.08 0.37
CA LEU A 72 -11.09 8.27 0.99
C LEU A 72 -12.12 8.79 -0.03
N GLN A 73 -11.75 9.79 -0.82
CA GLN A 73 -12.62 10.34 -1.85
C GLN A 73 -13.00 9.29 -2.89
N GLN A 74 -12.04 8.55 -3.43
CA GLN A 74 -12.28 7.47 -4.40
C GLN A 74 -13.20 6.39 -3.83
N THR A 75 -13.01 6.03 -2.55
CA THR A 75 -13.88 5.06 -1.86
C THR A 75 -15.32 5.56 -1.78
N ILE A 76 -15.50 6.84 -1.45
CA ILE A 76 -16.83 7.46 -1.35
C ILE A 76 -17.50 7.57 -2.74
N ASP A 77 -16.78 8.02 -3.75
CA ASP A 77 -17.28 8.16 -5.12
C ASP A 77 -17.73 6.81 -5.66
N HIS A 78 -16.90 5.77 -5.47
CA HIS A 78 -17.25 4.40 -5.85
C HIS A 78 -18.48 3.86 -5.10
N PHE A 79 -18.62 4.23 -3.82
CA PHE A 79 -19.82 3.88 -3.05
C PHE A 79 -21.09 4.49 -3.68
N PHE A 80 -21.06 5.76 -4.04
CA PHE A 80 -22.20 6.43 -4.68
C PHE A 80 -22.55 5.80 -6.02
N GLU A 81 -21.56 5.50 -6.86
CA GLU A 81 -21.76 4.81 -8.14
C GLU A 81 -22.44 3.43 -7.96
N CYS A 82 -21.97 2.65 -6.99
CA CYS A 82 -22.56 1.34 -6.68
C CYS A 82 -23.98 1.46 -6.13
N PHE A 83 -24.23 2.47 -5.31
CA PHE A 83 -25.54 2.72 -4.71
C PHE A 83 -26.57 3.15 -5.77
N GLU A 84 -26.21 4.09 -6.64
CA GLU A 84 -27.07 4.60 -7.73
C GLU A 84 -27.37 3.51 -8.77
N SER A 85 -26.38 2.69 -9.10
CA SER A 85 -26.54 1.60 -10.07
C SER A 85 -27.29 0.38 -9.50
N GLY A 86 -27.49 0.33 -8.17
CA GLY A 86 -28.04 -0.83 -7.47
C GLY A 86 -27.15 -2.07 -7.52
N ASN A 87 -25.90 -1.89 -7.91
CA ASN A 87 -24.88 -2.92 -8.00
C ASN A 87 -24.02 -2.91 -6.73
N TYR A 88 -24.49 -3.62 -5.69
CA TYR A 88 -23.79 -3.72 -4.40
C TYR A 88 -22.59 -4.67 -4.41
N SER A 89 -22.05 -5.03 -5.53
CA SER A 89 -20.76 -5.68 -5.57
C SER A 89 -19.68 -4.61 -5.44
N MET A 90 -19.08 -4.47 -4.25
CA MET A 90 -17.78 -3.82 -4.07
C MET A 90 -16.71 -4.71 -4.73
N ILE A 91 -16.95 -5.06 -5.96
CA ILE A 91 -15.96 -5.75 -6.75
C ILE A 91 -15.03 -4.64 -7.22
N GLN A 92 -13.74 -4.79 -6.77
CA GLN A 92 -12.70 -4.65 -7.76
C GLN A 92 -13.24 -3.97 -9.04
N LYS A 93 -13.34 -2.64 -9.02
CA LYS A 93 -13.08 -1.94 -10.26
C LYS A 93 -11.74 -2.55 -10.65
N ASP A 94 -11.71 -3.26 -11.74
CA ASP A 94 -10.42 -3.46 -12.39
C ASP A 94 -9.91 -2.05 -12.67
N PRO A 95 -8.94 -1.57 -11.95
CA PRO A 95 -8.42 -0.21 -12.14
C PRO A 95 -7.53 -0.16 -13.37
N GLU A 96 -7.55 -1.25 -14.15
CA GLU A 96 -6.71 -1.40 -15.33
C GLU A 96 -7.00 -0.40 -16.46
N GLU A 97 -8.17 0.26 -16.46
CA GLU A 97 -8.52 1.11 -17.60
C GLU A 97 -7.84 2.49 -17.66
N ASN A 98 -7.21 2.98 -16.59
CA ASN A 98 -6.57 4.31 -16.63
C ASN A 98 -5.25 4.48 -15.85
N LEU A 99 -4.68 3.42 -15.31
CA LEU A 99 -3.40 3.54 -14.63
C LEU A 99 -2.24 3.41 -15.64
N ASP A 100 -1.53 4.52 -15.86
CA ASP A 100 -0.28 4.47 -16.59
C ASP A 100 0.77 3.68 -15.80
N SER A 101 0.74 2.36 -15.96
CA SER A 101 1.70 1.44 -15.38
C SER A 101 3.00 1.35 -16.19
N SER A 102 3.18 2.18 -17.23
CA SER A 102 4.39 2.20 -18.05
C SER A 102 5.65 2.51 -17.23
N ILE A 103 5.50 3.16 -16.09
CA ILE A 103 6.60 3.39 -15.14
C ILE A 103 7.21 2.10 -14.61
N LEU A 104 6.47 0.99 -14.58
CA LEU A 104 6.97 -0.32 -14.15
C LEU A 104 7.81 -1.01 -15.24
N ASN A 105 7.71 -0.57 -16.50
CA ASN A 105 8.40 -1.23 -17.58
C ASN A 105 9.92 -1.15 -17.45
N ASN A 106 10.58 -2.29 -17.34
CA ASN A 106 12.01 -2.46 -17.06
C ASN A 106 12.48 -1.88 -15.72
N LEU A 107 11.55 -1.52 -14.80
CA LEU A 107 11.91 -1.05 -13.47
C LEU A 107 12.43 -2.24 -12.63
N ARG A 108 13.60 -2.07 -12.03
CA ARG A 108 14.28 -3.11 -11.23
C ARG A 108 13.88 -2.95 -9.77
N ILE A 109 13.07 -3.87 -9.32
CA ILE A 109 12.46 -3.84 -7.99
C ILE A 109 13.09 -4.93 -7.13
N MET A 110 13.59 -4.58 -5.94
CA MET A 110 13.84 -5.54 -4.88
C MET A 110 12.56 -5.67 -4.06
N LEU A 111 11.99 -6.87 -3.98
CA LEU A 111 10.79 -7.18 -3.22
C LEU A 111 11.17 -8.01 -2.01
N VAL A 112 10.97 -7.47 -0.82
CA VAL A 112 11.32 -8.09 0.46
C VAL A 112 10.03 -8.44 1.20
N GLU A 113 9.75 -9.73 1.37
CA GLU A 113 8.49 -10.25 1.92
C GLU A 113 8.74 -11.67 2.46
N ASP A 114 8.39 -11.97 3.70
CA ASP A 114 8.63 -13.28 4.33
C ASP A 114 7.61 -14.36 3.94
N SER A 115 6.44 -13.96 3.49
CA SER A 115 5.42 -14.88 3.00
C SER A 115 5.66 -15.25 1.54
N SER A 116 6.09 -16.47 1.28
CA SER A 116 6.34 -16.98 -0.08
C SER A 116 5.12 -16.86 -1.01
N VAL A 117 3.90 -16.94 -0.47
CA VAL A 117 2.66 -16.78 -1.23
C VAL A 117 2.46 -15.30 -1.61
N SER A 118 2.60 -14.38 -0.64
CA SER A 118 2.49 -12.94 -0.88
C SER A 118 3.57 -12.46 -1.86
N GLN A 119 4.78 -12.95 -1.67
CA GLN A 119 5.93 -12.64 -2.52
C GLN A 119 5.70 -13.07 -3.98
N LEU A 120 5.20 -14.31 -4.19
CA LEU A 120 4.91 -14.80 -5.55
C LEU A 120 3.80 -14.01 -6.21
N ILE A 121 2.71 -13.70 -5.51
CA ILE A 121 1.59 -12.90 -6.03
C ILE A 121 2.09 -11.51 -6.43
N ALA A 122 2.84 -10.84 -5.55
CA ALA A 122 3.39 -9.51 -5.82
C ALA A 122 4.36 -9.52 -7.00
N LYS A 123 5.22 -10.52 -7.09
CA LYS A 123 6.13 -10.70 -8.23
C LYS A 123 5.38 -10.84 -9.54
N GLU A 124 4.46 -11.80 -9.63
CA GLU A 124 3.68 -12.04 -10.86
C GLU A 124 2.92 -10.77 -11.29
N MET A 125 2.33 -10.07 -10.33
CA MET A 125 1.62 -8.82 -10.56
C MET A 125 2.54 -7.74 -11.15
N LEU A 126 3.73 -7.54 -10.60
CA LEU A 126 4.70 -6.55 -11.06
C LEU A 126 5.33 -6.92 -12.39
N GLU A 127 5.73 -8.18 -12.57
CA GLU A 127 6.34 -8.68 -13.81
C GLU A 127 5.33 -8.67 -14.98
N SER A 128 4.04 -8.89 -14.72
CA SER A 128 2.99 -8.76 -15.74
C SER A 128 2.87 -7.34 -16.32
N LYS A 129 3.36 -6.32 -15.57
CA LYS A 129 3.43 -4.92 -16.00
C LYS A 129 4.83 -4.50 -16.48
N GLY A 130 5.72 -5.47 -16.68
CA GLY A 130 7.04 -5.27 -17.26
C GLY A 130 8.16 -4.95 -16.29
N ALA A 131 7.94 -5.03 -14.98
CA ALA A 131 8.99 -4.87 -13.97
C ALA A 131 9.96 -6.06 -13.96
N ILE A 132 11.16 -5.85 -13.44
CA ILE A 132 12.17 -6.89 -13.18
C ILE A 132 12.27 -7.03 -11.66
N VAL A 133 11.83 -8.17 -11.12
CA VAL A 133 11.70 -8.36 -9.67
C VAL A 133 12.76 -9.32 -9.14
N THR A 134 13.55 -8.84 -8.17
CA THR A 134 14.42 -9.67 -7.34
C THR A 134 13.73 -9.88 -5.98
N MET A 135 13.48 -11.13 -5.61
CA MET A 135 12.84 -11.48 -4.33
C MET A 135 13.90 -11.66 -3.24
N CYS A 136 13.54 -11.27 -2.03
CA CYS A 136 14.28 -11.53 -0.78
C CYS A 136 13.29 -12.05 0.26
N ASP A 137 13.65 -13.09 0.97
CA ASP A 137 12.79 -13.78 1.94
C ASP A 137 12.82 -13.13 3.33
N ASP A 138 13.83 -12.29 3.62
CA ASP A 138 13.94 -11.56 4.88
C ASP A 138 14.78 -10.28 4.74
N GLY A 139 14.76 -9.45 5.79
CA GLY A 139 15.51 -8.18 5.82
C GLY A 139 17.02 -8.35 5.74
N LYS A 140 17.57 -9.43 6.30
CA LYS A 140 19.01 -9.69 6.27
C LYS A 140 19.48 -10.03 4.86
N GLU A 141 18.75 -10.88 4.15
CA GLU A 141 19.04 -11.19 2.75
C GLU A 141 18.98 -9.93 1.88
N ALA A 142 17.97 -9.08 2.10
CA ALA A 142 17.84 -7.81 1.39
C ALA A 142 19.06 -6.89 1.58
N VAL A 143 19.53 -6.72 2.82
CA VAL A 143 20.74 -5.95 3.13
C VAL A 143 21.96 -6.54 2.44
N GLU A 144 22.16 -7.85 2.55
CA GLU A 144 23.32 -8.53 1.94
C GLU A 144 23.34 -8.43 0.41
N LEU A 145 22.17 -8.61 -0.23
CA LEU A 145 22.06 -8.50 -1.69
C LEU A 145 22.24 -7.06 -2.15
N PHE A 146 21.70 -6.08 -1.42
CA PHE A 146 21.89 -4.68 -1.74
C PHE A 146 23.36 -4.26 -1.63
N GLU A 147 24.02 -4.58 -0.54
CA GLU A 147 25.45 -4.22 -0.32
C GLU A 147 26.40 -4.86 -1.35
N LYS A 148 26.12 -6.07 -1.81
CA LYS A 148 26.91 -6.78 -2.83
C LYS A 148 26.57 -6.33 -4.25
N SER A 149 25.51 -5.56 -4.45
CA SER A 149 25.07 -5.13 -5.78
C SER A 149 25.97 -4.03 -6.36
N ILE A 150 25.92 -3.86 -7.66
CA ILE A 150 26.54 -2.70 -8.31
C ILE A 150 25.56 -1.53 -8.33
N THR A 151 26.06 -0.32 -8.38
CA THR A 151 25.25 0.89 -8.50
C THR A 151 24.27 0.78 -9.67
N GLY A 152 23.00 1.01 -9.41
CA GLY A 152 21.94 0.92 -10.42
C GLY A 152 21.40 -0.49 -10.63
N THR A 153 21.67 -1.46 -9.76
CA THR A 153 21.03 -2.78 -9.82
C THR A 153 19.55 -2.70 -9.46
N TYR A 154 19.20 -1.85 -8.52
CA TYR A 154 17.82 -1.65 -8.05
C TYR A 154 17.42 -0.19 -8.20
N ASP A 155 16.22 0.04 -8.73
CA ASP A 155 15.62 1.36 -8.87
C ASP A 155 14.75 1.70 -7.65
N VAL A 156 14.15 0.68 -7.02
CA VAL A 156 13.30 0.81 -5.83
C VAL A 156 13.30 -0.49 -5.02
N ILE A 157 13.13 -0.38 -3.72
CA ILE A 157 12.95 -1.48 -2.78
C ILE A 157 11.53 -1.42 -2.21
N LEU A 158 10.76 -2.50 -2.36
CA LEU A 158 9.49 -2.72 -1.66
C LEU A 158 9.80 -3.57 -0.44
N MET A 159 9.62 -3.01 0.75
CA MET A 159 10.07 -3.59 2.01
C MET A 159 8.88 -3.89 2.93
N ASP A 160 8.60 -5.16 3.19
CA ASP A 160 7.68 -5.51 4.29
C ASP A 160 8.25 -5.05 5.62
N ILE A 161 7.40 -4.44 6.45
CA ILE A 161 7.79 -4.03 7.80
C ILE A 161 7.85 -5.23 8.73
N ASN A 162 6.83 -6.10 8.68
CA ASN A 162 6.63 -7.15 9.66
C ASN A 162 7.22 -8.48 9.20
N MET A 163 8.52 -8.65 9.37
CA MET A 163 9.22 -9.88 9.04
C MET A 163 9.91 -10.47 10.28
N PRO A 164 10.01 -11.81 10.39
CA PRO A 164 10.75 -12.46 11.48
C PRO A 164 12.26 -12.22 11.36
N GLY A 165 12.93 -12.12 12.49
CA GLY A 165 14.38 -11.90 12.52
C GLY A 165 14.72 -10.42 12.36
N MET A 166 15.17 -10.00 11.19
CA MET A 166 15.42 -8.59 10.87
C MET A 166 14.17 -8.01 10.23
N ASP A 167 13.51 -7.10 10.95
CA ASP A 167 12.34 -6.41 10.44
C ASP A 167 12.67 -5.37 9.35
N GLY A 168 11.65 -4.81 8.69
CA GLY A 168 11.85 -3.86 7.60
C GLY A 168 12.46 -2.53 8.05
N TYR A 169 12.25 -2.13 9.30
CA TYR A 169 12.88 -0.92 9.86
C TYR A 169 14.37 -1.14 10.08
N GLU A 170 14.75 -2.26 10.72
CA GLU A 170 16.13 -2.65 10.93
C GLU A 170 16.88 -2.83 9.61
N ALA A 171 16.25 -3.48 8.62
CA ALA A 171 16.80 -3.65 7.29
C ALA A 171 17.02 -2.31 6.58
N THR A 172 16.05 -1.38 6.68
CA THR A 172 16.18 -0.04 6.11
C THR A 172 17.30 0.75 6.77
N ASP A 173 17.40 0.76 8.10
CA ASP A 173 18.47 1.42 8.83
C ASP A 173 19.84 0.85 8.44
N ALA A 174 19.96 -0.48 8.33
CA ALA A 174 21.17 -1.15 7.87
C ALA A 174 21.55 -0.72 6.44
N ILE A 175 20.61 -0.73 5.48
CA ILE A 175 20.85 -0.24 4.12
C ILE A 175 21.28 1.22 4.14
N ARG A 176 20.58 2.10 4.89
CA ARG A 176 20.89 3.54 4.96
C ARG A 176 22.25 3.83 5.61
N SER A 177 22.68 2.97 6.52
CA SER A 177 23.98 3.09 7.21
C SER A 177 25.13 2.43 6.47
N GLY A 178 24.84 1.63 5.42
CA GLY A 178 25.82 0.91 4.63
C GLY A 178 26.74 1.79 3.77
N GLU A 179 27.76 1.16 3.19
CA GLU A 179 28.77 1.83 2.36
C GLU A 179 28.41 1.87 0.86
N HIS A 180 27.32 1.20 0.45
CA HIS A 180 26.91 1.16 -0.94
C HIS A 180 26.63 2.58 -1.48
N PRO A 181 27.08 2.94 -2.70
CA PRO A 181 26.95 4.31 -3.24
C PRO A 181 25.50 4.84 -3.32
N GLN A 182 24.53 3.94 -3.42
CA GLN A 182 23.10 4.26 -3.42
C GLN A 182 22.42 4.12 -2.05
N ALA A 183 23.12 3.75 -1.00
CA ALA A 183 22.56 3.52 0.34
C ALA A 183 21.64 4.65 0.84
N LYS A 184 22.05 5.90 0.59
CA LYS A 184 21.26 7.10 0.97
C LYS A 184 20.22 7.54 -0.06
N LYS A 185 20.19 6.93 -1.25
CA LYS A 185 19.41 7.44 -2.39
C LYS A 185 18.38 6.48 -2.91
N VAL A 186 18.62 5.14 -2.83
CA VAL A 186 17.67 4.16 -3.33
C VAL A 186 16.32 4.37 -2.64
N PRO A 187 15.21 4.56 -3.38
CA PRO A 187 13.91 4.65 -2.78
C PRO A 187 13.51 3.34 -2.09
N ILE A 188 13.03 3.45 -0.85
CA ILE A 188 12.51 2.33 -0.07
C ILE A 188 11.05 2.65 0.27
N ILE A 189 10.15 1.78 -0.17
CA ILE A 189 8.71 1.90 0.05
C ILE A 189 8.31 0.82 1.06
N ALA A 190 7.76 1.23 2.19
CA ALA A 190 7.25 0.31 3.20
C ALA A 190 5.99 -0.40 2.72
N MET A 191 5.88 -1.70 2.98
CA MET A 191 4.64 -2.47 2.87
C MET A 191 4.17 -2.83 4.28
N THR A 192 2.95 -2.41 4.67
CA THR A 192 2.44 -2.62 6.02
C THR A 192 1.02 -3.18 6.02
N ALA A 193 0.68 -4.03 6.98
CA ALA A 193 -0.67 -4.54 7.15
C ALA A 193 -1.65 -3.43 7.58
N GLU A 194 -1.18 -2.47 8.39
CA GLU A 194 -1.94 -1.32 8.85
C GLU A 194 -1.09 -0.06 8.74
N ALA A 195 -1.62 0.99 8.11
CA ALA A 195 -0.95 2.29 8.04
C ALA A 195 -1.27 3.10 9.31
N LEU A 196 -0.79 2.63 10.47
CA LEU A 196 -0.95 3.39 11.71
C LEU A 196 0.00 4.59 11.69
N PRO A 197 -0.40 5.72 12.30
CA PRO A 197 0.43 6.93 12.34
C PRO A 197 1.82 6.71 12.92
N ASP A 198 1.94 5.85 13.94
CA ASP A 198 3.22 5.54 14.58
C ASP A 198 4.14 4.74 13.64
N ASP A 199 3.58 3.81 12.84
CA ASP A 199 4.33 3.02 11.86
C ASP A 199 4.86 3.91 10.73
N ILE A 200 4.04 4.83 10.23
CA ILE A 200 4.43 5.80 9.21
C ILE A 200 5.56 6.69 9.72
N GLN A 201 5.44 7.20 10.95
CA GLN A 201 6.47 8.03 11.56
C GLN A 201 7.79 7.26 11.73
N MET A 202 7.72 6.00 12.14
CA MET A 202 8.89 5.15 12.27
C MET A 202 9.54 4.87 10.92
N ALA A 203 8.75 4.56 9.89
CA ALA A 203 9.24 4.34 8.52
C ALA A 203 10.03 5.56 7.99
N LEU A 204 9.47 6.75 8.12
CA LEU A 204 10.14 7.99 7.72
C LEU A 204 11.42 8.24 8.52
N LYS A 205 11.39 8.00 9.84
CA LYS A 205 12.55 8.21 10.72
C LYS A 205 13.74 7.32 10.35
N VAL A 206 13.51 6.07 9.94
CA VAL A 206 14.58 5.17 9.50
C VAL A 206 15.02 5.43 8.04
N GLY A 207 14.33 6.34 7.32
CA GLY A 207 14.71 6.75 5.97
C GLY A 207 13.97 6.02 4.84
N MET A 208 12.78 5.47 5.09
CA MET A 208 11.86 5.05 4.03
C MET A 208 11.24 6.28 3.34
N ASN A 209 10.91 6.16 2.06
CA ASN A 209 10.48 7.29 1.23
C ASN A 209 8.97 7.34 1.02
N ALA A 210 8.29 6.21 1.13
CA ALA A 210 6.84 6.09 1.03
C ALA A 210 6.36 4.84 1.76
N HIS A 211 5.03 4.69 1.87
CA HIS A 211 4.41 3.46 2.37
C HIS A 211 3.21 3.07 1.52
N ILE A 212 2.88 1.78 1.52
CA ILE A 212 1.67 1.21 0.94
C ILE A 212 1.05 0.22 1.94
N SER A 213 -0.28 0.24 2.05
CA SER A 213 -0.99 -0.72 2.89
C SER A 213 -1.24 -2.03 2.14
N LYS A 214 -1.08 -3.16 2.83
CA LYS A 214 -1.53 -4.48 2.35
C LYS A 214 -3.07 -4.57 2.44
N PRO A 215 -3.77 -5.25 1.54
CA PRO A 215 -3.22 -5.96 0.40
C PRO A 215 -2.66 -5.00 -0.65
N ILE A 216 -1.49 -5.36 -1.17
CA ILE A 216 -0.83 -4.59 -2.23
C ILE A 216 -1.57 -4.80 -3.57
N ASN A 217 -1.66 -3.75 -4.35
CA ASN A 217 -2.15 -3.79 -5.73
C ASN A 217 -1.27 -2.90 -6.62
N VAL A 218 -1.44 -3.03 -7.93
CA VAL A 218 -0.61 -2.29 -8.91
C VAL A 218 -0.75 -0.78 -8.73
N GLU A 219 -1.96 -0.29 -8.45
CA GLU A 219 -2.25 1.15 -8.34
C GLU A 219 -1.48 1.78 -7.19
N LYS A 220 -1.56 1.17 -6.00
CA LYS A 220 -0.84 1.64 -4.81
C LYS A 220 0.67 1.68 -5.06
N ILE A 221 1.21 0.61 -5.68
CA ILE A 221 2.64 0.53 -6.00
C ILE A 221 3.03 1.62 -7.00
N VAL A 222 2.31 1.75 -8.12
CA VAL A 222 2.60 2.77 -9.15
C VAL A 222 2.48 4.17 -8.58
N SER A 223 1.45 4.44 -7.76
CA SER A 223 1.29 5.73 -7.10
C SER A 223 2.45 6.05 -6.17
N ALA A 224 2.90 5.08 -5.35
CA ALA A 224 4.04 5.27 -4.46
C ALA A 224 5.35 5.45 -5.24
N ILE A 225 5.59 4.65 -6.30
CA ILE A 225 6.77 4.75 -7.14
C ILE A 225 6.86 6.11 -7.85
N LYS A 226 5.74 6.62 -8.41
CA LYS A 226 5.69 7.95 -9.06
C LYS A 226 6.09 9.10 -8.14
N ARG A 227 5.97 8.92 -6.84
CA ARG A 227 6.33 9.95 -5.85
C ARG A 227 7.81 9.93 -5.46
N VAL A 228 8.43 8.75 -5.56
CA VAL A 228 9.80 8.57 -5.04
C VAL A 228 10.85 8.50 -6.14
N LEU A 229 10.45 8.31 -7.42
CA LEU A 229 11.31 8.41 -8.61
C LEU A 229 11.15 9.75 -9.31
#